data_913d8cdc6c2f0700498c31f3c3698a14
#
_entry.id   913d8cdc6c2f0700498c31f3c3698a14
#
_cell.length_a   1.000
_cell.length_b   1.000
_cell.length_c   1.000
_cell.angle_alpha   90.00
_cell.angle_beta   90.00
_cell.angle_gamma   90.00
#
_symmetry.space_group_name_H-M   'P 1'
#
loop_
_entity.id
_entity.type
_entity.pdbx_description
1 polymer ?
#
loop_
_entity_poly.entity_id
_entity_poly.type
_entity_poly.pdbx_seq_one_letter_code
_entity_poly.pdbx_strand_id
1 'polypeptide(L)'
;MKSAETRQSSITRLMRDRLGNFSMMTAIIIPVLLGAGGIAIDMTNVIKVKASLQDATDAAALAAASALASQGFTAEEAELLALQFLQTQMGDKQSVEDENEENDLSSKSLVTITELATAGTGKSYKVVVDANYTVEYNAFTRLFGRESTTLKTTSTAESATESKNALSMYLVLDRSGSMSFVSNEVHSYTQACQNYTDYNWRYYPILGATTPCYVRKIAALKLAVANLATQLNMADPDKTYVRTGAVSYSDSMQVETDLEWGTADALAYVNALPSIPTGGTDSSNAFKTAYKKVKAKTEDKAHDKKNGQVPTKYIVFMTDGENTSYDGNSNGDASDKETKKWCDKARDDKIEVYTVAFLAPKRGQDLLKYCASTDAHYFGAEDMDSLVTAFKAIGEKASAVVSRLTQ
;
A
#
# COMPACT_ATOMS: atom_id res chain seq x y z
N MET A 1 -65.31 83.11 -2.02
CA MET A 1 -64.05 83.23 -1.32
C MET A 1 -63.75 81.90 -0.71
N LYS A 2 -62.79 81.08 -1.33
CA LYS A 2 -62.34 79.81 -0.76
C LYS A 2 -60.98 80.06 -0.18
N SER A 3 -60.82 79.82 1.12
CA SER A 3 -59.55 79.89 1.86
C SER A 3 -58.67 78.73 1.51
N ALA A 4 -57.44 78.99 1.14
CA ALA A 4 -56.39 78.00 0.86
C ALA A 4 -55.76 77.55 2.18
N GLU A 5 -56.03 76.35 2.59
CA GLU A 5 -55.29 75.71 3.68
C GLU A 5 -53.93 75.19 3.17
N THR A 6 -52.90 75.85 3.62
CA THR A 6 -51.52 75.46 3.38
C THR A 6 -51.20 74.20 4.20
N ARG A 7 -51.07 73.00 3.54
CA ARG A 7 -50.54 71.75 4.09
C ARG A 7 -49.06 71.94 4.46
N GLN A 8 -48.80 72.31 5.69
CA GLN A 8 -47.43 72.27 6.23
C GLN A 8 -46.90 70.83 6.20
N SER A 9 -45.75 70.61 5.62
CA SER A 9 -45.12 69.26 5.49
C SER A 9 -44.82 68.71 6.88
N SER A 10 -44.98 67.39 7.07
CA SER A 10 -44.74 66.67 8.33
C SER A 10 -43.33 66.94 8.88
N ILE A 11 -42.37 67.23 8.03
CA ILE A 11 -40.98 67.59 8.39
C ILE A 11 -40.89 68.93 9.09
N THR A 12 -41.66 70.00 8.66
CA THR A 12 -41.69 71.30 9.32
C THR A 12 -42.40 71.26 10.67
N ARG A 13 -43.34 70.33 10.86
CA ARG A 13 -43.95 70.08 12.19
C ARG A 13 -42.98 69.43 13.17
N LEU A 14 -42.17 68.45 12.65
CA LEU A 14 -41.14 67.74 13.44
C LEU A 14 -40.03 68.73 13.92
N MET A 15 -39.63 69.67 13.03
CA MET A 15 -38.61 70.71 13.37
C MET A 15 -39.13 71.81 14.33
N ARG A 16 -40.44 71.95 14.53
CA ARG A 16 -41.04 72.95 15.41
C ARG A 16 -41.55 72.41 16.77
N ASP A 17 -41.39 71.09 16.95
CA ASP A 17 -41.79 70.45 18.17
C ASP A 17 -40.81 70.80 19.31
N ARG A 18 -41.24 71.59 20.28
CA ARG A 18 -40.44 72.04 21.40
C ARG A 18 -40.46 71.05 22.60
N LEU A 19 -41.10 69.90 22.42
CA LEU A 19 -40.99 68.79 23.35
C LEU A 19 -39.69 67.96 23.03
N GLY A 20 -38.55 68.66 23.16
CA GLY A 20 -37.19 68.29 22.64
C GLY A 20 -36.61 66.96 23.07
N ASN A 21 -37.37 66.04 23.68
CA ASN A 21 -36.86 64.69 24.09
C ASN A 21 -36.70 63.74 22.97
N PHE A 22 -37.53 63.82 21.88
CA PHE A 22 -37.44 62.81 20.77
C PHE A 22 -36.23 63.02 19.87
N SER A 23 -35.91 64.27 19.52
CA SER A 23 -34.72 64.56 18.69
C SER A 23 -33.40 64.26 19.42
N MET A 24 -33.38 64.52 20.76
CA MET A 24 -32.21 64.21 21.56
C MET A 24 -32.04 62.70 21.75
N MET A 25 -33.14 61.93 21.96
CA MET A 25 -33.12 60.48 21.96
C MET A 25 -32.70 59.88 20.63
N THR A 26 -33.22 60.39 19.51
CA THR A 26 -32.90 59.91 18.17
C THR A 26 -31.43 60.20 17.81
N ALA A 27 -30.88 61.35 18.19
CA ALA A 27 -29.48 61.70 18.00
C ALA A 27 -28.50 60.77 18.75
N ILE A 28 -28.92 60.15 19.87
CA ILE A 28 -28.10 59.18 20.60
C ILE A 28 -28.36 57.73 20.12
N ILE A 29 -29.61 57.39 19.84
CA ILE A 29 -29.99 56.01 19.47
C ILE A 29 -29.49 55.61 18.08
N ILE A 30 -29.57 56.52 17.09
CA ILE A 30 -29.13 56.19 15.71
C ILE A 30 -27.65 55.81 15.66
N PRO A 31 -26.69 56.57 16.19
CA PRO A 31 -25.27 56.16 16.21
C PRO A 31 -25.04 54.84 16.93
N VAL A 32 -25.75 54.59 18.04
CA VAL A 32 -25.65 53.32 18.78
C VAL A 32 -26.16 52.11 17.94
N LEU A 33 -27.31 52.29 17.27
CA LEU A 33 -27.86 51.25 16.38
C LEU A 33 -26.97 50.97 15.19
N LEU A 34 -26.41 52.01 14.55
CA LEU A 34 -25.46 51.89 13.43
C LEU A 34 -24.17 51.21 13.90
N GLY A 35 -23.65 51.54 15.06
CA GLY A 35 -22.49 50.90 15.63
C GLY A 35 -22.76 49.44 15.98
N ALA A 36 -23.89 49.13 16.61
CA ALA A 36 -24.26 47.74 16.92
C ALA A 36 -24.46 46.90 15.64
N GLY A 37 -25.10 47.49 14.60
CA GLY A 37 -25.24 46.87 13.28
C GLY A 37 -23.88 46.62 12.59
N GLY A 38 -22.98 47.60 12.68
CA GLY A 38 -21.61 47.45 12.13
C GLY A 38 -20.84 46.34 12.80
N ILE A 39 -20.87 46.26 14.12
CA ILE A 39 -20.21 45.19 14.89
C ILE A 39 -20.80 43.80 14.52
N ALA A 40 -22.10 43.68 14.35
CA ALA A 40 -22.75 42.42 13.97
C ALA A 40 -22.32 41.93 12.57
N ILE A 41 -22.18 42.87 11.62
CA ILE A 41 -21.69 42.59 10.27
C ILE A 41 -20.23 42.13 10.31
N ASP A 42 -19.37 42.84 11.03
CA ASP A 42 -17.96 42.48 11.17
C ASP A 42 -17.77 41.12 11.86
N MET A 43 -18.54 40.87 12.93
CA MET A 43 -18.47 39.58 13.59
C MET A 43 -18.85 38.41 12.66
N THR A 44 -19.87 38.61 11.81
CA THR A 44 -20.26 37.62 10.80
C THR A 44 -19.14 37.41 9.75
N ASN A 45 -18.51 38.51 9.33
CA ASN A 45 -17.39 38.44 8.36
C ASN A 45 -16.17 37.74 8.96
N VAL A 46 -15.80 38.09 10.20
CA VAL A 46 -14.70 37.45 10.95
C VAL A 46 -14.94 35.95 11.09
N ILE A 47 -16.16 35.50 11.41
CA ILE A 47 -16.49 34.06 11.50
C ILE A 47 -16.34 33.38 10.13
N LYS A 48 -16.84 33.98 9.05
CA LYS A 48 -16.71 33.44 7.69
C LYS A 48 -15.26 33.35 7.23
N VAL A 49 -14.48 34.41 7.46
CA VAL A 49 -13.06 34.43 7.08
C VAL A 49 -12.28 33.41 7.91
N LYS A 50 -12.58 33.27 9.20
CA LYS A 50 -11.95 32.27 10.06
C LYS A 50 -12.23 30.85 9.59
N ALA A 51 -13.47 30.54 9.22
CA ALA A 51 -13.83 29.23 8.67
C ALA A 51 -13.08 28.95 7.37
N SER A 52 -13.04 29.93 6.44
CA SER A 52 -12.31 29.79 5.18
C SER A 52 -10.80 29.66 5.37
N LEU A 53 -10.22 30.36 6.35
CA LEU A 53 -8.81 30.23 6.68
C LEU A 53 -8.50 28.84 7.25
N GLN A 54 -9.40 28.29 8.08
CA GLN A 54 -9.26 26.94 8.61
C GLN A 54 -9.33 25.91 7.48
N ASP A 55 -10.32 25.99 6.61
CA ASP A 55 -10.46 25.09 5.45
C ASP A 55 -9.22 25.14 4.54
N ALA A 56 -8.69 26.35 4.29
CA ALA A 56 -7.47 26.54 3.50
C ALA A 56 -6.23 25.94 4.18
N THR A 57 -6.12 26.13 5.49
CA THR A 57 -5.00 25.58 6.29
C THR A 57 -5.04 24.06 6.33
N ASP A 58 -6.23 23.46 6.48
CA ASP A 58 -6.45 22.03 6.46
C ASP A 58 -6.09 21.43 5.09
N ALA A 59 -6.54 22.07 4.01
CA ALA A 59 -6.22 21.66 2.64
C ALA A 59 -4.72 21.75 2.34
N ALA A 60 -4.05 22.82 2.78
CA ALA A 60 -2.62 23.01 2.62
C ALA A 60 -1.81 21.94 3.34
N ALA A 61 -2.15 21.65 4.60
CA ALA A 61 -1.49 20.60 5.39
C ALA A 61 -1.65 19.23 4.75
N LEU A 62 -2.87 18.90 4.29
CA LEU A 62 -3.16 17.62 3.64
C LEU A 62 -2.46 17.49 2.29
N ALA A 63 -2.42 18.55 1.47
CA ALA A 63 -1.73 18.55 0.18
C ALA A 63 -0.23 18.31 0.33
N ALA A 64 0.43 19.02 1.25
CA ALA A 64 1.85 18.84 1.53
C ALA A 64 2.15 17.44 2.09
N ALA A 65 1.34 16.94 3.03
CA ALA A 65 1.50 15.60 3.58
C ALA A 65 1.33 14.51 2.50
N SER A 66 0.35 14.67 1.62
CA SER A 66 0.14 13.74 0.49
C SER A 66 1.29 13.77 -0.52
N ALA A 67 1.82 14.96 -0.85
CA ALA A 67 2.94 15.11 -1.79
C ALA A 67 4.23 14.45 -1.26
N LEU A 68 4.52 14.60 0.03
CA LEU A 68 5.64 13.92 0.70
C LEU A 68 5.50 12.40 0.65
N ALA A 69 4.29 11.88 0.87
CA ALA A 69 4.07 10.43 0.95
C ALA A 69 4.01 9.73 -0.41
N SER A 70 3.39 10.36 -1.42
CA SER A 70 3.04 9.70 -2.68
C SER A 70 3.80 10.19 -3.90
N GLN A 71 4.38 11.42 -3.85
CA GLN A 71 5.04 12.03 -5.00
C GLN A 71 6.55 12.20 -4.81
N GLY A 72 7.08 11.86 -3.62
CA GLY A 72 8.51 11.93 -3.33
C GLY A 72 9.07 13.35 -3.22
N PHE A 73 8.20 14.34 -2.88
CA PHE A 73 8.63 15.72 -2.69
C PHE A 73 9.63 15.84 -1.52
N THR A 74 10.57 16.77 -1.65
CA THR A 74 11.41 17.21 -0.53
C THR A 74 10.58 18.04 0.46
N ALA A 75 11.12 18.28 1.66
CA ALA A 75 10.46 19.12 2.65
C ALA A 75 10.24 20.54 2.11
N GLU A 76 11.24 21.10 1.41
CA GLU A 76 11.17 22.44 0.81
C GLU A 76 10.09 22.53 -0.30
N GLU A 77 9.97 21.51 -1.15
CA GLU A 77 8.95 21.46 -2.20
C GLU A 77 7.54 21.35 -1.60
N ALA A 78 7.37 20.56 -0.55
CA ALA A 78 6.11 20.40 0.15
C ALA A 78 5.71 21.66 0.94
N GLU A 79 6.65 22.39 1.51
CA GLU A 79 6.45 23.71 2.13
C GLU A 79 5.91 24.71 1.12
N LEU A 80 6.58 24.83 -0.04
CA LEU A 80 6.14 25.71 -1.12
C LEU A 80 4.73 25.35 -1.61
N LEU A 81 4.44 24.07 -1.75
CA LEU A 81 3.12 23.59 -2.16
C LEU A 81 2.04 24.00 -1.14
N ALA A 82 2.31 23.83 0.16
CA ALA A 82 1.37 24.23 1.23
C ALA A 82 1.06 25.74 1.17
N LEU A 83 2.09 26.57 1.02
CA LEU A 83 1.93 28.02 0.91
C LEU A 83 1.15 28.43 -0.34
N GLN A 84 1.39 27.79 -1.48
CA GLN A 84 0.62 28.01 -2.72
C GLN A 84 -0.84 27.62 -2.56
N PHE A 85 -1.14 26.51 -1.90
CA PHE A 85 -2.52 26.11 -1.60
C PHE A 85 -3.22 27.12 -0.73
N LEU A 86 -2.55 27.58 0.33
CA LEU A 86 -3.08 28.57 1.26
C LEU A 86 -3.42 29.88 0.52
N GLN A 87 -2.50 30.39 -0.31
CA GLN A 87 -2.72 31.60 -1.13
C GLN A 87 -3.86 31.43 -2.11
N THR A 88 -3.89 30.31 -2.84
CA THR A 88 -4.93 30.07 -3.86
C THR A 88 -6.32 29.98 -3.25
N GLN A 89 -6.47 29.32 -2.11
CA GLN A 89 -7.74 29.17 -1.41
C GLN A 89 -8.26 30.46 -0.78
N MET A 90 -7.35 31.34 -0.35
CA MET A 90 -7.69 32.64 0.25
C MET A 90 -7.68 33.79 -0.74
N GLY A 91 -6.98 33.65 -1.89
CA GLY A 91 -6.79 34.71 -2.89
C GLY A 91 -8.06 35.21 -3.58
N ASP A 92 -9.07 34.36 -3.73
CA ASP A 92 -10.40 34.72 -4.27
C ASP A 92 -11.21 35.66 -3.37
N LYS A 93 -10.74 35.92 -2.15
CA LYS A 93 -11.40 36.78 -1.15
C LYS A 93 -10.66 38.07 -0.87
N GLN A 94 -9.50 38.25 -1.50
CA GLN A 94 -8.80 39.51 -1.49
C GLN A 94 -9.45 40.44 -2.57
N SER A 95 -10.18 41.44 -2.12
CA SER A 95 -10.66 42.50 -3.01
C SER A 95 -9.48 43.11 -3.76
N VAL A 96 -9.66 43.31 -5.06
CA VAL A 96 -8.66 43.74 -6.07
C VAL A 96 -8.02 45.13 -5.79
N GLU A 97 -8.24 45.71 -4.63
CA GLU A 97 -7.86 47.12 -4.32
C GLU A 97 -6.73 47.30 -3.30
N ASP A 98 -6.25 46.22 -2.65
CA ASP A 98 -5.17 46.35 -1.66
C ASP A 98 -3.88 45.63 -2.09
N GLU A 99 -3.01 46.34 -2.82
CA GLU A 99 -1.59 46.00 -3.03
C GLU A 99 -0.76 46.18 -1.74
N ASN A 100 -1.34 46.06 -0.56
CA ASN A 100 -0.60 46.17 0.70
C ASN A 100 0.08 44.84 1.03
N GLU A 101 1.42 44.86 1.06
CA GLU A 101 2.30 43.75 1.55
C GLU A 101 1.92 43.25 2.95
N GLU A 102 1.00 43.92 3.64
CA GLU A 102 0.58 43.64 5.02
C GLU A 102 -0.29 42.38 5.13
N ASN A 103 -0.85 41.86 4.03
CA ASN A 103 -1.70 40.65 3.99
C ASN A 103 -1.13 39.50 3.16
N ASP A 104 0.18 39.50 2.91
CA ASP A 104 0.83 38.32 2.28
C ASP A 104 0.81 37.13 3.25
N LEU A 105 -0.11 36.19 2.97
CA LEU A 105 -0.26 34.95 3.71
C LEU A 105 1.00 34.11 3.73
N SER A 106 1.83 34.19 2.68
CA SER A 106 3.07 33.41 2.56
C SER A 106 4.12 33.87 3.58
N SER A 107 4.23 35.20 3.80
CA SER A 107 5.20 35.76 4.74
C SER A 107 4.78 35.63 6.22
N LYS A 108 3.48 35.45 6.47
CA LYS A 108 2.90 35.37 7.84
C LYS A 108 2.51 33.97 8.26
N SER A 109 2.62 32.98 7.34
CA SER A 109 2.31 31.59 7.63
C SER A 109 3.60 30.79 7.77
N LEU A 110 3.58 29.82 8.69
CA LEU A 110 4.69 28.93 8.96
C LEU A 110 4.27 27.49 8.66
N VAL A 111 5.04 26.83 7.83
CA VAL A 111 4.88 25.39 7.57
C VAL A 111 6.03 24.65 8.24
N THR A 112 5.70 23.74 9.12
CA THR A 112 6.70 22.91 9.82
C THR A 112 6.53 21.46 9.40
N ILE A 113 7.56 20.89 8.78
CA ILE A 113 7.58 19.49 8.37
C ILE A 113 8.56 18.73 9.26
N THR A 114 8.07 17.70 9.93
CA THR A 114 8.88 16.85 10.81
C THR A 114 8.85 15.42 10.27
N GLU A 115 10.01 14.86 9.94
CA GLU A 115 10.17 13.44 9.65
C GLU A 115 10.17 12.65 10.96
N LEU A 116 9.23 11.72 11.09
CA LEU A 116 9.10 10.85 12.25
C LEU A 116 9.80 9.51 11.95
N ALA A 117 10.60 9.03 12.88
CA ALA A 117 11.24 7.72 12.75
C ALA A 117 10.18 6.61 12.78
N THR A 118 10.14 5.78 11.74
CA THR A 118 9.30 4.58 11.67
C THR A 118 10.15 3.33 11.87
N ALA A 119 9.54 2.26 12.37
CA ALA A 119 10.18 0.96 12.41
C ALA A 119 10.17 0.35 10.99
N GLY A 120 11.12 0.76 10.14
CA GLY A 120 11.22 0.32 8.75
C GLY A 120 11.77 1.42 7.84
N THR A 121 11.81 1.19 6.53
CA THR A 121 12.25 2.18 5.54
C THR A 121 11.16 3.17 5.14
N GLY A 122 9.92 2.97 5.60
CA GLY A 122 8.86 3.96 5.44
C GLY A 122 9.22 5.21 6.22
N LYS A 123 8.99 6.37 5.62
CA LYS A 123 9.10 7.66 6.29
C LYS A 123 7.69 8.08 6.71
N SER A 124 7.54 8.56 7.91
CA SER A 124 6.32 9.23 8.34
C SER A 124 6.61 10.72 8.47
N TYR A 125 5.68 11.52 8.01
CA TYR A 125 5.81 12.97 8.04
C TYR A 125 4.64 13.56 8.84
N LYS A 126 4.98 14.51 9.69
CA LYS A 126 4.02 15.39 10.34
C LYS A 126 4.18 16.77 9.76
N VAL A 127 3.14 17.27 9.12
CA VAL A 127 3.07 18.62 8.54
C VAL A 127 2.17 19.45 9.42
N VAL A 128 2.68 20.57 9.93
CA VAL A 128 1.95 21.56 10.70
C VAL A 128 1.94 22.86 9.91
N VAL A 129 0.77 23.41 9.64
CA VAL A 129 0.59 24.70 8.96
C VAL A 129 -0.05 25.67 9.94
N ASP A 130 0.69 26.73 10.27
CA ASP A 130 0.22 27.85 11.07
C ASP A 130 -0.04 29.05 10.16
N ALA A 131 -1.28 29.51 10.05
CA ALA A 131 -1.66 30.62 9.20
C ALA A 131 -2.20 31.79 10.01
N ASN A 132 -1.78 32.99 9.63
CA ASN A 132 -2.25 34.25 10.23
C ASN A 132 -2.85 35.13 9.14
N TYR A 133 -4.06 35.63 9.37
CA TYR A 133 -4.76 36.54 8.45
C TYR A 133 -5.38 37.70 9.19
N THR A 134 -5.18 38.94 8.69
CA THR A 134 -5.73 40.14 9.31
C THR A 134 -7.01 40.57 8.58
N VAL A 135 -8.10 40.68 9.32
CA VAL A 135 -9.41 41.17 8.84
C VAL A 135 -9.61 42.59 9.29
N GLU A 136 -9.84 43.51 8.37
CA GLU A 136 -10.18 44.88 8.66
C GLU A 136 -11.67 45.02 9.00
N TYR A 137 -11.97 45.89 9.96
CA TYR A 137 -13.34 46.20 10.36
C TYR A 137 -13.93 47.30 9.47
N ASN A 138 -15.27 47.33 9.35
CA ASN A 138 -15.97 48.37 8.61
C ASN A 138 -15.89 49.75 9.32
N ALA A 139 -16.22 50.80 8.58
CA ALA A 139 -16.12 52.18 9.09
C ALA A 139 -16.91 52.45 10.38
N PHE A 140 -18.02 51.74 10.62
CA PHE A 140 -18.83 51.93 11.83
C PHE A 140 -18.17 51.31 13.06
N THR A 141 -17.52 50.19 12.92
CA THR A 141 -16.77 49.54 14.02
C THR A 141 -15.48 50.32 14.31
N ARG A 142 -14.81 50.88 13.31
CA ARG A 142 -13.61 51.72 13.47
C ARG A 142 -13.91 52.97 14.33
N LEU A 143 -15.11 53.50 14.32
CA LEU A 143 -15.52 54.62 15.21
C LEU A 143 -15.39 54.28 16.68
N PHE A 144 -15.40 53.02 17.05
CA PHE A 144 -15.21 52.54 18.45
C PHE A 144 -13.71 52.23 18.78
N GLY A 145 -12.79 52.64 17.87
CA GLY A 145 -11.34 52.54 18.12
C GLY A 145 -10.70 51.18 17.84
N ARG A 146 -11.37 50.32 17.08
CA ARG A 146 -10.80 49.05 16.61
C ARG A 146 -10.73 49.07 15.11
N GLU A 147 -9.51 48.89 14.53
CA GLU A 147 -9.28 48.96 13.08
C GLU A 147 -9.33 47.57 12.44
N SER A 148 -8.75 46.56 13.08
CA SER A 148 -8.64 45.19 12.53
C SER A 148 -8.57 44.12 13.62
N THR A 149 -8.60 42.86 13.21
CA THR A 149 -8.32 41.71 14.06
C THR A 149 -7.50 40.68 13.28
N THR A 150 -6.48 40.06 13.92
CA THR A 150 -5.71 38.98 13.33
C THR A 150 -6.29 37.62 13.74
N LEU A 151 -6.64 36.83 12.73
CA LEU A 151 -7.10 35.47 12.87
C LEU A 151 -5.90 34.52 12.82
N LYS A 152 -5.94 33.47 13.63
CA LYS A 152 -4.93 32.41 13.64
C LYS A 152 -5.60 31.07 13.51
N THR A 153 -5.03 30.21 12.67
CA THR A 153 -5.43 28.82 12.50
C THR A 153 -4.20 27.94 12.44
N THR A 154 -4.32 26.75 12.97
CA THR A 154 -3.27 25.71 12.91
C THR A 154 -3.91 24.44 12.42
N SER A 155 -3.31 23.80 11.44
CA SER A 155 -3.70 22.47 10.96
C SER A 155 -2.53 21.52 11.01
N THR A 156 -2.82 20.26 11.31
CA THR A 156 -1.83 19.19 11.33
C THR A 156 -2.30 18.04 10.48
N ALA A 157 -1.45 17.61 9.52
CA ALA A 157 -1.66 16.40 8.74
C ALA A 157 -0.49 15.44 8.97
N GLU A 158 -0.78 14.17 9.09
CA GLU A 158 0.23 13.11 9.16
C GLU A 158 0.10 12.22 7.94
N SER A 159 1.24 11.88 7.34
CA SER A 159 1.31 10.95 6.22
C SER A 159 2.47 9.99 6.41
N ALA A 160 2.39 8.83 5.79
CA ALA A 160 3.48 7.88 5.75
C ALA A 160 3.68 7.40 4.32
N THR A 161 4.94 7.32 3.90
CA THR A 161 5.27 6.59 2.68
C THR A 161 4.99 5.11 2.92
N GLU A 162 4.52 4.40 1.90
CA GLU A 162 4.38 2.96 1.98
C GLU A 162 5.73 2.34 2.32
N SER A 163 5.83 1.67 3.46
CA SER A 163 7.01 0.88 3.77
C SER A 163 6.94 -0.39 2.93
N LYS A 164 7.75 -0.48 1.88
CA LYS A 164 7.93 -1.76 1.17
C LYS A 164 8.58 -2.73 2.15
N ASN A 165 7.90 -3.83 2.47
CA ASN A 165 8.44 -4.82 3.37
C ASN A 165 9.52 -5.63 2.66
N ALA A 166 10.71 -5.68 3.27
CA ALA A 166 11.77 -6.58 2.82
C ALA A 166 11.30 -8.03 2.96
N LEU A 167 11.53 -8.85 1.95
CA LEU A 167 11.20 -10.27 1.99
C LEU A 167 12.31 -11.13 1.38
N SER A 168 12.47 -12.32 1.94
CA SER A 168 13.30 -13.39 1.41
C SER A 168 12.44 -14.62 1.19
N MET A 169 12.29 -15.04 -0.05
CA MET A 169 11.45 -16.16 -0.44
C MET A 169 12.27 -17.28 -1.08
N TYR A 170 12.07 -18.50 -0.59
CA TYR A 170 12.74 -19.68 -1.15
C TYR A 170 11.73 -20.69 -1.67
N LEU A 171 11.88 -21.08 -2.95
CA LEU A 171 10.99 -22.00 -3.62
C LEU A 171 11.52 -23.43 -3.49
N VAL A 172 10.69 -24.36 -3.02
CA VAL A 172 10.97 -25.80 -2.89
C VAL A 172 10.01 -26.54 -3.81
N LEU A 173 10.51 -27.00 -4.94
CA LEU A 173 9.70 -27.41 -6.09
C LEU A 173 9.92 -28.86 -6.47
N ASP A 174 8.82 -29.56 -6.59
CA ASP A 174 8.81 -30.95 -7.06
C ASP A 174 9.15 -31.01 -8.56
N ARG A 175 10.11 -31.87 -8.91
CA ARG A 175 10.44 -32.28 -10.28
C ARG A 175 10.51 -33.80 -10.40
N SER A 176 9.73 -34.52 -9.64
CA SER A 176 9.60 -35.98 -9.73
C SER A 176 8.93 -36.44 -11.04
N GLY A 177 8.92 -37.73 -11.26
CA GLY A 177 8.36 -38.30 -12.49
C GLY A 177 6.89 -37.96 -12.71
N SER A 178 6.09 -37.81 -11.66
CA SER A 178 4.67 -37.43 -11.74
C SER A 178 4.46 -36.04 -12.32
N MET A 179 5.43 -35.12 -12.18
CA MET A 179 5.38 -33.80 -12.82
C MET A 179 5.48 -33.85 -14.36
N SER A 180 5.85 -35.01 -14.94
CA SER A 180 5.77 -35.28 -16.39
C SER A 180 4.37 -35.61 -16.86
N PHE A 181 3.45 -35.93 -15.93
CA PHE A 181 2.09 -36.30 -16.29
C PHE A 181 1.32 -35.08 -16.77
N VAL A 182 0.35 -35.33 -17.65
CA VAL A 182 -0.50 -34.29 -18.16
C VAL A 182 -1.51 -33.81 -17.13
N SER A 183 -1.83 -32.51 -17.22
CA SER A 183 -2.99 -31.92 -16.53
C SER A 183 -4.27 -32.16 -17.34
N ASN A 184 -5.37 -31.57 -16.92
CA ASN A 184 -6.64 -31.56 -17.68
C ASN A 184 -6.69 -30.48 -18.77
N GLU A 185 -5.66 -29.63 -18.90
CA GLU A 185 -5.61 -28.54 -19.86
C GLU A 185 -5.05 -28.98 -21.22
N VAL A 186 -5.72 -28.58 -22.30
CA VAL A 186 -5.28 -28.87 -23.67
C VAL A 186 -4.30 -27.82 -24.15
N HIS A 187 -3.07 -28.26 -24.47
CA HIS A 187 -2.08 -27.41 -25.12
C HIS A 187 -2.38 -27.20 -26.59
N SER A 188 -2.76 -28.27 -27.30
CA SER A 188 -3.08 -28.22 -28.74
C SER A 188 -4.05 -29.32 -29.13
N TYR A 189 -5.08 -28.98 -29.89
CA TYR A 189 -6.04 -29.94 -30.44
C TYR A 189 -5.53 -30.61 -31.71
N THR A 190 -4.50 -30.05 -32.37
CA THR A 190 -4.02 -30.50 -33.68
C THR A 190 -2.63 -31.12 -33.63
N GLN A 191 -1.83 -30.80 -32.63
CA GLN A 191 -0.48 -31.36 -32.47
C GLN A 191 -0.56 -32.64 -31.62
N ALA A 192 0.20 -33.63 -31.98
CA ALA A 192 0.39 -34.85 -31.19
C ALA A 192 1.59 -34.70 -30.25
N CYS A 193 1.45 -35.21 -29.03
CA CYS A 193 2.55 -35.29 -28.07
C CYS A 193 2.41 -36.54 -27.19
N GLN A 194 3.46 -36.83 -26.42
CA GLN A 194 3.44 -37.93 -25.45
C GLN A 194 2.68 -37.49 -24.21
N ASN A 195 1.44 -37.94 -24.06
CA ASN A 195 0.56 -37.65 -22.94
C ASN A 195 0.81 -38.66 -21.81
N TYR A 196 1.83 -38.43 -20.99
CA TYR A 196 2.14 -39.29 -19.85
C TYR A 196 1.10 -39.16 -18.76
N THR A 197 0.76 -40.31 -18.16
CA THR A 197 -0.15 -40.44 -17.00
C THR A 197 0.45 -41.48 -16.06
N ASP A 198 -0.06 -41.58 -14.85
CA ASP A 198 0.35 -42.64 -13.90
C ASP A 198 0.20 -44.05 -14.55
N TYR A 199 -0.88 -44.30 -15.25
CA TYR A 199 -1.17 -45.60 -15.89
C TYR A 199 -0.17 -45.98 -16.97
N ASN A 200 0.27 -44.99 -17.82
CA ASN A 200 1.12 -45.27 -18.99
C ASN A 200 2.61 -44.89 -18.79
N TRP A 201 3.00 -44.40 -17.61
CA TRP A 201 4.38 -44.01 -17.29
C TRP A 201 5.40 -45.13 -17.49
N ARG A 202 4.98 -46.38 -17.34
CA ARG A 202 5.80 -47.57 -17.63
C ARG A 202 6.31 -47.64 -19.06
N TYR A 203 5.70 -46.90 -20.00
CA TYR A 203 6.15 -46.84 -21.40
C TYR A 203 7.13 -45.68 -21.68
N TYR A 204 7.57 -44.98 -20.66
CA TYR A 204 8.60 -43.95 -20.83
C TYR A 204 9.93 -44.62 -21.24
N PRO A 205 10.71 -44.07 -22.22
CA PRO A 205 10.45 -42.89 -23.05
C PRO A 205 9.72 -43.16 -24.38
N ILE A 206 9.25 -44.38 -24.63
CA ILE A 206 8.78 -44.87 -25.95
C ILE A 206 7.27 -44.75 -26.16
N LEU A 207 6.56 -44.01 -25.27
CA LEU A 207 5.12 -43.79 -25.43
C LEU A 207 4.81 -43.09 -26.75
N GLY A 208 3.82 -43.64 -27.49
CA GLY A 208 3.37 -43.04 -28.76
C GLY A 208 2.73 -41.67 -28.52
N ALA A 209 2.94 -40.73 -29.44
CA ALA A 209 2.28 -39.43 -29.40
C ALA A 209 0.81 -39.55 -29.80
N THR A 210 -0.05 -38.81 -29.10
CA THR A 210 -1.51 -38.77 -29.31
C THR A 210 -2.03 -37.32 -29.36
N THR A 211 -3.15 -37.10 -30.03
CA THR A 211 -3.91 -35.87 -30.06
C THR A 211 -5.18 -36.04 -29.22
N PRO A 212 -5.65 -34.97 -28.51
CA PRO A 212 -4.99 -33.69 -28.31
C PRO A 212 -3.73 -33.80 -27.45
N CYS A 213 -2.85 -32.79 -27.57
CA CYS A 213 -1.69 -32.67 -26.71
C CYS A 213 -2.11 -31.87 -25.44
N TYR A 214 -1.87 -32.43 -24.26
CA TYR A 214 -2.20 -31.79 -22.99
C TYR A 214 -0.98 -31.11 -22.38
N VAL A 215 -1.22 -30.11 -21.52
CA VAL A 215 -0.18 -29.43 -20.76
C VAL A 215 0.35 -30.35 -19.67
N ARG A 216 1.67 -30.50 -19.56
CA ARG A 216 2.29 -31.27 -18.46
C ARG A 216 2.29 -30.45 -17.17
N LYS A 217 2.20 -31.13 -16.03
CA LYS A 217 2.22 -30.49 -14.69
C LYS A 217 3.48 -29.62 -14.51
N ILE A 218 4.65 -30.06 -14.99
CA ILE A 218 5.88 -29.24 -14.93
C ILE A 218 5.79 -27.95 -15.73
N ALA A 219 5.08 -27.92 -16.85
CA ALA A 219 4.86 -26.71 -17.63
C ALA A 219 3.90 -25.74 -16.90
N ALA A 220 2.86 -26.28 -16.26
CA ALA A 220 1.97 -25.50 -15.41
C ALA A 220 2.71 -24.86 -14.22
N LEU A 221 3.63 -25.61 -13.57
CA LEU A 221 4.48 -25.07 -12.51
C LEU A 221 5.36 -23.91 -13.00
N LYS A 222 6.01 -24.05 -14.17
CA LYS A 222 6.83 -22.97 -14.75
C LYS A 222 6.02 -21.69 -14.95
N LEU A 223 4.79 -21.82 -15.45
CA LEU A 223 3.88 -20.68 -15.63
C LEU A 223 3.46 -20.07 -14.30
N ALA A 224 3.14 -20.89 -13.31
CA ALA A 224 2.75 -20.42 -11.98
C ALA A 224 3.88 -19.62 -11.31
N VAL A 225 5.12 -20.11 -11.37
CA VAL A 225 6.28 -19.39 -10.83
C VAL A 225 6.56 -18.10 -11.62
N ALA A 226 6.35 -18.08 -12.93
CA ALA A 226 6.47 -16.86 -13.73
C ALA A 226 5.46 -15.78 -13.30
N ASN A 227 4.23 -16.18 -12.95
CA ASN A 227 3.22 -15.26 -12.40
C ASN A 227 3.62 -14.75 -11.01
N LEU A 228 4.12 -15.62 -10.12
CA LEU A 228 4.68 -15.19 -8.82
C LEU A 228 5.80 -14.16 -9.02
N ALA A 229 6.75 -14.45 -9.89
CA ALA A 229 7.86 -13.55 -10.21
C ALA A 229 7.37 -12.20 -10.73
N THR A 230 6.32 -12.20 -11.55
CA THR A 230 5.70 -10.96 -12.05
C THR A 230 5.11 -10.13 -10.92
N GLN A 231 4.39 -10.73 -9.97
CA GLN A 231 3.85 -10.02 -8.81
C GLN A 231 4.96 -9.41 -7.94
N LEU A 232 6.00 -10.20 -7.65
CA LEU A 232 7.13 -9.72 -6.85
C LEU A 232 7.91 -8.59 -7.56
N ASN A 233 8.11 -8.68 -8.88
CA ASN A 233 8.78 -7.64 -9.66
C ASN A 233 7.93 -6.36 -9.77
N MET A 234 6.60 -6.46 -9.81
CA MET A 234 5.72 -5.29 -9.76
C MET A 234 5.80 -4.58 -8.40
N ALA A 235 5.93 -5.34 -7.32
CA ALA A 235 6.08 -4.80 -5.97
C ALA A 235 7.47 -4.19 -5.73
N ASP A 236 8.52 -4.75 -6.35
CA ASP A 236 9.91 -4.31 -6.17
C ASP A 236 10.64 -4.20 -7.52
N PRO A 237 10.29 -3.22 -8.37
CA PRO A 237 10.91 -3.04 -9.69
C PRO A 237 12.41 -2.74 -9.60
N ASP A 238 12.86 -2.11 -8.53
CA ASP A 238 14.25 -1.69 -8.31
C ASP A 238 15.11 -2.78 -7.67
N LYS A 239 14.54 -3.94 -7.37
CA LYS A 239 15.22 -5.09 -6.75
C LYS A 239 15.96 -4.71 -5.46
N THR A 240 15.26 -4.00 -4.60
CA THR A 240 15.80 -3.46 -3.34
C THR A 240 15.30 -4.19 -2.11
N TYR A 241 14.11 -4.80 -2.19
CA TYR A 241 13.39 -5.37 -1.05
C TYR A 241 13.17 -6.88 -1.15
N VAL A 242 13.14 -7.43 -2.37
CA VAL A 242 12.84 -8.83 -2.64
C VAL A 242 14.10 -9.60 -2.96
N ARG A 243 14.33 -10.70 -2.22
CA ARG A 243 15.36 -11.71 -2.55
C ARG A 243 14.69 -13.06 -2.74
N THR A 244 15.06 -13.77 -3.81
CA THR A 244 14.49 -15.08 -4.10
C THR A 244 15.57 -16.12 -4.40
N GLY A 245 15.27 -17.37 -4.07
CA GLY A 245 16.07 -18.53 -4.40
C GLY A 245 15.17 -19.74 -4.66
N ALA A 246 15.72 -20.79 -5.22
CA ALA A 246 14.98 -21.99 -5.56
C ALA A 246 15.82 -23.27 -5.40
N VAL A 247 15.14 -24.35 -5.06
CA VAL A 247 15.63 -25.70 -5.11
C VAL A 247 14.54 -26.63 -5.63
N SER A 248 14.91 -27.63 -6.40
CA SER A 248 13.98 -28.68 -6.81
C SER A 248 14.43 -30.05 -6.28
N TYR A 249 13.52 -30.98 -6.29
CA TYR A 249 13.79 -32.34 -5.82
C TYR A 249 13.07 -33.40 -6.66
N SER A 250 13.67 -34.57 -6.71
CA SER A 250 13.09 -35.84 -7.18
C SER A 250 13.45 -36.93 -6.17
N ASP A 251 14.10 -38.01 -6.54
CA ASP A 251 14.65 -39.00 -5.58
C ASP A 251 15.62 -38.37 -4.58
N SER A 252 16.16 -37.23 -4.90
CA SER A 252 17.06 -36.44 -4.08
C SER A 252 16.93 -34.95 -4.41
N MET A 253 17.42 -34.12 -3.51
CA MET A 253 17.57 -32.70 -3.73
C MET A 253 18.51 -32.44 -4.91
N GLN A 254 18.14 -31.49 -5.76
CA GLN A 254 18.98 -31.04 -6.87
C GLN A 254 19.85 -29.85 -6.43
N VAL A 255 20.77 -29.43 -7.32
CA VAL A 255 21.59 -28.23 -7.07
C VAL A 255 20.65 -27.03 -6.91
N GLU A 256 20.82 -26.32 -5.82
CA GLU A 256 20.03 -25.15 -5.46
C GLU A 256 20.65 -23.85 -5.98
N THR A 257 19.85 -22.77 -5.98
CA THR A 257 20.36 -21.40 -6.10
C THR A 257 20.57 -20.76 -4.74
N ASP A 258 21.40 -19.73 -4.66
CA ASP A 258 21.42 -18.83 -3.52
C ASP A 258 20.22 -17.86 -3.56
N LEU A 259 19.99 -17.15 -2.45
CA LEU A 259 19.07 -16.03 -2.44
C LEU A 259 19.73 -14.83 -3.12
N GLU A 260 19.09 -14.34 -4.20
CA GLU A 260 19.59 -13.20 -4.98
C GLU A 260 18.52 -12.11 -5.09
N TRP A 261 18.95 -10.87 -5.40
CA TRP A 261 18.06 -9.72 -5.49
C TRP A 261 17.15 -9.79 -6.70
N GLY A 262 15.84 -9.66 -6.46
CA GLY A 262 14.79 -9.82 -7.46
C GLY A 262 14.45 -11.29 -7.67
N THR A 263 13.92 -11.62 -8.84
CA THR A 263 13.38 -12.96 -9.16
C THR A 263 14.08 -13.67 -10.30
N ALA A 264 15.07 -13.02 -10.94
CA ALA A 264 15.64 -13.47 -12.21
C ALA A 264 16.31 -14.86 -12.11
N ASP A 265 17.13 -15.08 -11.07
CA ASP A 265 17.89 -16.31 -10.94
C ASP A 265 16.98 -17.49 -10.54
N ALA A 266 16.03 -17.27 -9.64
CA ALA A 266 15.03 -18.28 -9.29
C ALA A 266 14.15 -18.64 -10.49
N LEU A 267 13.72 -17.66 -11.29
CA LEU A 267 12.94 -17.90 -12.49
C LEU A 267 13.74 -18.62 -13.57
N ALA A 268 15.01 -18.25 -13.78
CA ALA A 268 15.90 -18.94 -14.72
C ALA A 268 16.10 -20.40 -14.30
N TYR A 269 16.32 -20.67 -13.01
CA TYR A 269 16.39 -22.02 -12.47
C TYR A 269 15.13 -22.84 -12.79
N VAL A 270 13.95 -22.28 -12.54
CA VAL A 270 12.67 -22.98 -12.79
C VAL A 270 12.45 -23.23 -14.27
N ASN A 271 12.80 -22.27 -15.14
CA ASN A 271 12.70 -22.44 -16.58
C ASN A 271 13.64 -23.53 -17.13
N ALA A 272 14.79 -23.75 -16.47
CA ALA A 272 15.73 -24.79 -16.80
C ALA A 272 15.33 -26.21 -16.35
N LEU A 273 14.27 -26.35 -15.54
CA LEU A 273 13.75 -27.67 -15.14
C LEU A 273 13.41 -28.51 -16.39
N PRO A 274 13.68 -29.82 -16.38
CA PRO A 274 13.41 -30.69 -17.53
C PRO A 274 11.92 -30.66 -17.91
N SER A 275 11.65 -30.76 -19.21
CA SER A 275 10.28 -30.81 -19.73
C SER A 275 9.60 -32.17 -19.49
N ILE A 276 10.39 -33.21 -19.23
CA ILE A 276 9.96 -34.56 -18.83
C ILE A 276 10.85 -34.96 -17.65
N PRO A 277 10.53 -34.50 -16.41
CA PRO A 277 11.28 -34.94 -15.26
C PRO A 277 11.04 -36.41 -14.93
N THR A 278 11.99 -37.03 -14.21
CA THR A 278 11.97 -38.44 -13.82
C THR A 278 12.42 -38.60 -12.36
N GLY A 279 12.23 -39.79 -11.82
CA GLY A 279 12.64 -40.13 -10.46
C GLY A 279 11.45 -40.15 -9.47
N GLY A 280 11.73 -40.63 -8.27
CA GLY A 280 10.79 -40.60 -7.15
C GLY A 280 10.66 -39.22 -6.52
N THR A 281 10.22 -39.18 -5.27
CA THR A 281 9.95 -37.94 -4.55
C THR A 281 10.55 -38.00 -3.15
N ASP A 282 11.52 -37.11 -2.84
CA ASP A 282 12.11 -36.91 -1.51
C ASP A 282 12.27 -35.41 -1.26
N SER A 283 11.32 -34.80 -0.57
CA SER A 283 11.30 -33.38 -0.25
C SER A 283 12.21 -32.99 0.94
N SER A 284 12.73 -33.96 1.69
CA SER A 284 13.33 -33.74 3.00
C SER A 284 14.55 -32.81 2.98
N ASN A 285 15.54 -33.12 2.14
CA ASN A 285 16.76 -32.31 2.04
C ASN A 285 16.54 -30.98 1.32
N ALA A 286 15.61 -30.93 0.36
CA ALA A 286 15.25 -29.66 -0.32
C ALA A 286 14.61 -28.69 0.67
N PHE A 287 13.63 -29.12 1.47
CA PHE A 287 13.01 -28.28 2.47
C PHE A 287 14.01 -27.85 3.57
N LYS A 288 14.85 -28.78 4.04
CA LYS A 288 15.95 -28.49 4.98
C LYS A 288 16.88 -27.39 4.45
N THR A 289 17.24 -27.42 3.17
CA THR A 289 18.12 -26.45 2.52
C THR A 289 17.44 -25.10 2.44
N ALA A 290 16.18 -25.02 1.99
CA ALA A 290 15.40 -23.81 1.97
C ALA A 290 15.34 -23.14 3.36
N TYR A 291 15.01 -23.92 4.41
CA TYR A 291 15.01 -23.44 5.79
C TYR A 291 16.38 -22.84 6.19
N LYS A 292 17.48 -23.53 5.91
CA LYS A 292 18.82 -23.04 6.23
C LYS A 292 19.19 -21.76 5.50
N LYS A 293 18.82 -21.65 4.21
CA LYS A 293 19.09 -20.46 3.38
C LYS A 293 18.35 -19.23 3.90
N VAL A 294 17.04 -19.32 4.15
CA VAL A 294 16.26 -18.18 4.64
C VAL A 294 16.58 -17.82 6.10
N LYS A 295 16.98 -18.79 6.93
CA LYS A 295 17.38 -18.55 8.32
C LYS A 295 18.77 -17.98 8.48
N ALA A 296 19.62 -18.05 7.46
CA ALA A 296 21.01 -17.64 7.57
C ALA A 296 21.14 -16.17 8.01
N LYS A 297 22.03 -15.91 8.99
CA LYS A 297 22.32 -14.51 9.41
C LYS A 297 22.90 -13.65 8.29
N THR A 298 23.47 -14.25 7.26
CA THR A 298 23.93 -13.57 6.06
C THR A 298 22.78 -12.93 5.29
N GLU A 299 21.58 -13.53 5.35
CA GLU A 299 20.38 -13.02 4.71
C GLU A 299 19.90 -11.73 5.40
N ASP A 300 19.82 -11.73 6.72
CA ASP A 300 19.46 -10.54 7.50
C ASP A 300 20.46 -9.39 7.23
N LYS A 301 21.77 -9.71 7.18
CA LYS A 301 22.83 -8.73 6.88
C LYS A 301 22.75 -8.20 5.44
N ALA A 302 22.31 -9.02 4.47
CA ALA A 302 22.16 -8.57 3.08
C ALA A 302 21.07 -7.50 2.97
N HIS A 303 19.94 -7.69 3.65
CA HIS A 303 18.86 -6.71 3.72
C HIS A 303 19.27 -5.47 4.52
N ASP A 304 19.86 -5.65 5.71
CA ASP A 304 20.32 -4.53 6.54
C ASP A 304 21.27 -3.61 5.75
N LYS A 305 22.22 -4.19 5.01
CA LYS A 305 23.16 -3.42 4.17
C LYS A 305 22.48 -2.71 2.98
N LYS A 306 21.45 -3.32 2.36
CA LYS A 306 20.84 -2.82 1.13
C LYS A 306 19.72 -1.82 1.40
N ASN A 307 18.85 -2.12 2.36
CA ASN A 307 17.62 -1.38 2.62
C ASN A 307 17.32 -1.09 4.10
N GLY A 308 18.23 -1.48 5.01
CA GLY A 308 18.08 -1.23 6.45
C GLY A 308 16.98 -2.03 7.15
N GLN A 309 16.43 -3.07 6.51
CA GLN A 309 15.29 -3.82 7.05
C GLN A 309 15.67 -5.24 7.45
N VAL A 310 14.86 -5.82 8.35
CA VAL A 310 14.85 -7.26 8.62
C VAL A 310 13.77 -7.89 7.73
N PRO A 311 14.11 -8.82 6.83
CA PRO A 311 13.13 -9.39 5.90
C PRO A 311 12.15 -10.32 6.60
N THR A 312 10.90 -10.31 6.14
CA THR A 312 9.99 -11.44 6.38
C THR A 312 10.44 -12.62 5.53
N LYS A 313 10.49 -13.80 6.13
CA LYS A 313 11.07 -15.01 5.54
C LYS A 313 9.98 -15.96 5.10
N TYR A 314 10.05 -16.38 3.85
CA TYR A 314 9.04 -17.24 3.22
C TYR A 314 9.67 -18.50 2.62
N ILE A 315 8.97 -19.61 2.76
CA ILE A 315 9.23 -20.84 1.98
C ILE A 315 7.95 -21.17 1.23
N VAL A 316 8.04 -21.38 -0.09
CA VAL A 316 6.94 -21.87 -0.92
C VAL A 316 7.25 -23.32 -1.24
N PHE A 317 6.49 -24.25 -0.68
CA PHE A 317 6.68 -25.68 -0.84
C PHE A 317 5.57 -26.29 -1.71
N MET A 318 5.92 -26.88 -2.84
CA MET A 318 4.98 -27.43 -3.80
C MET A 318 5.32 -28.89 -4.13
N THR A 319 4.30 -29.75 -4.18
CA THR A 319 4.37 -31.10 -4.73
C THR A 319 3.07 -31.47 -5.46
N ASP A 320 3.18 -32.37 -6.44
CA ASP A 320 2.06 -33.01 -7.11
C ASP A 320 1.86 -34.48 -6.69
N GLY A 321 2.67 -34.93 -5.72
CA GLY A 321 2.73 -36.34 -5.32
C GLY A 321 2.83 -36.53 -3.81
N GLU A 322 3.16 -37.73 -3.43
CA GLU A 322 3.57 -38.11 -2.09
C GLU A 322 5.05 -38.46 -2.10
N ASN A 323 5.75 -38.30 -0.97
CA ASN A 323 7.12 -38.79 -0.88
C ASN A 323 7.16 -40.32 -1.05
N THR A 324 8.06 -40.77 -1.91
CA THR A 324 8.21 -42.19 -2.24
C THR A 324 9.60 -42.72 -1.90
N SER A 325 10.57 -41.80 -1.74
CA SER A 325 11.98 -42.16 -1.48
C SER A 325 12.54 -41.33 -0.30
N TYR A 326 13.61 -41.83 0.30
CA TYR A 326 14.43 -41.16 1.29
C TYR A 326 15.87 -41.62 1.17
N ASP A 327 16.81 -40.69 0.99
CA ASP A 327 18.24 -40.98 0.78
C ASP A 327 18.50 -42.09 -0.25
N GLY A 328 17.77 -42.09 -1.38
CA GLY A 328 17.89 -43.06 -2.43
C GLY A 328 17.22 -44.42 -2.19
N ASN A 329 16.53 -44.59 -1.08
CA ASN A 329 15.78 -45.81 -0.74
C ASN A 329 14.27 -45.57 -0.86
N SER A 330 13.49 -46.58 -1.20
CA SER A 330 12.03 -46.53 -1.24
C SER A 330 11.45 -46.45 0.18
N ASN A 331 11.46 -45.27 0.77
CA ASN A 331 10.97 -45.01 2.14
C ASN A 331 10.35 -43.61 2.26
N GLY A 332 9.18 -43.43 1.71
CA GLY A 332 8.47 -42.14 1.75
C GLY A 332 8.08 -41.68 3.16
N ASP A 333 7.83 -42.63 4.09
CA ASP A 333 7.48 -42.27 5.47
C ASP A 333 8.65 -41.60 6.22
N ALA A 334 9.88 -42.02 5.93
CA ALA A 334 11.07 -41.40 6.49
C ALA A 334 11.27 -39.97 5.92
N SER A 335 11.02 -39.77 4.63
CA SER A 335 11.05 -38.45 4.00
C SER A 335 9.99 -37.54 4.60
N ASP A 336 8.73 -38.01 4.75
CA ASP A 336 7.65 -37.23 5.37
C ASP A 336 8.02 -36.79 6.80
N LYS A 337 8.57 -37.73 7.58
CA LYS A 337 8.98 -37.44 8.97
C LYS A 337 10.08 -36.39 9.06
N GLU A 338 11.10 -36.50 8.20
CA GLU A 338 12.19 -35.53 8.21
C GLU A 338 11.73 -34.17 7.66
N THR A 339 10.87 -34.14 6.63
CA THR A 339 10.28 -32.90 6.11
C THR A 339 9.46 -32.20 7.18
N LYS A 340 8.56 -32.91 7.89
CA LYS A 340 7.76 -32.35 9.00
C LYS A 340 8.62 -31.74 10.10
N LYS A 341 9.72 -32.41 10.48
CA LYS A 341 10.67 -31.87 11.46
C LYS A 341 11.25 -30.51 11.04
N TRP A 342 11.49 -30.29 9.75
CA TRP A 342 11.97 -29.00 9.25
C TRP A 342 10.85 -27.98 9.12
N CYS A 343 9.62 -28.42 8.83
CA CYS A 343 8.44 -27.56 8.90
C CYS A 343 8.21 -27.03 10.33
N ASP A 344 8.37 -27.88 11.35
CA ASP A 344 8.28 -27.45 12.75
C ASP A 344 9.33 -26.39 13.09
N LYS A 345 10.58 -26.60 12.69
CA LYS A 345 11.64 -25.61 12.87
C LYS A 345 11.37 -24.29 12.15
N ALA A 346 10.81 -24.34 10.96
CA ALA A 346 10.43 -23.13 10.23
C ALA A 346 9.36 -22.35 11.01
N ARG A 347 8.37 -23.04 11.56
CA ARG A 347 7.31 -22.45 12.39
C ARG A 347 7.86 -21.85 13.68
N ASP A 348 8.76 -22.56 14.38
CA ASP A 348 9.41 -22.09 15.62
C ASP A 348 10.23 -20.80 15.36
N ASP A 349 10.88 -20.72 14.20
CA ASP A 349 11.69 -19.57 13.78
C ASP A 349 10.87 -18.48 13.07
N LYS A 350 9.54 -18.56 13.07
CA LYS A 350 8.62 -17.60 12.44
C LYS A 350 8.86 -17.40 10.94
N ILE A 351 9.33 -18.45 10.26
CA ILE A 351 9.42 -18.49 8.81
C ILE A 351 8.04 -18.92 8.29
N GLU A 352 7.45 -18.10 7.43
CA GLU A 352 6.14 -18.38 6.85
C GLU A 352 6.25 -19.40 5.73
N VAL A 353 5.54 -20.52 5.87
CA VAL A 353 5.53 -21.59 4.89
C VAL A 353 4.19 -21.59 4.16
N TYR A 354 4.22 -21.26 2.89
CA TYR A 354 3.12 -21.46 1.96
C TYR A 354 3.28 -22.83 1.29
N THR A 355 2.20 -23.56 1.17
CA THR A 355 2.22 -24.89 0.56
C THR A 355 1.19 -25.00 -0.55
N VAL A 356 1.58 -25.67 -1.65
CA VAL A 356 0.72 -25.84 -2.83
C VAL A 356 0.67 -27.32 -3.21
N ALA A 357 -0.52 -27.92 -3.10
CA ALA A 357 -0.81 -29.30 -3.53
C ALA A 357 -1.40 -29.27 -4.94
N PHE A 358 -0.64 -29.66 -5.96
CA PHE A 358 -1.09 -29.64 -7.35
C PHE A 358 -1.49 -31.03 -7.82
N LEU A 359 -2.79 -31.31 -7.88
CA LEU A 359 -3.32 -32.64 -8.23
C LEU A 359 -2.69 -33.76 -7.36
N ALA A 360 -2.35 -33.43 -6.13
CA ALA A 360 -1.63 -34.33 -5.23
C ALA A 360 -2.58 -35.32 -4.56
N PRO A 361 -2.14 -36.58 -4.31
CA PRO A 361 -2.90 -37.56 -3.55
C PRO A 361 -3.02 -37.13 -2.07
N LYS A 362 -3.93 -37.77 -1.36
CA LYS A 362 -4.26 -37.43 0.04
C LYS A 362 -3.04 -37.33 0.95
N ARG A 363 -2.08 -38.23 0.86
CA ARG A 363 -0.87 -38.24 1.69
C ARG A 363 0.02 -37.02 1.42
N GLY A 364 0.18 -36.64 0.14
CA GLY A 364 0.89 -35.42 -0.21
C GLY A 364 0.17 -34.16 0.30
N GLN A 365 -1.15 -34.10 0.17
CA GLN A 365 -1.96 -33.03 0.74
C GLN A 365 -1.81 -32.93 2.27
N ASP A 366 -1.81 -34.07 2.98
CA ASP A 366 -1.69 -34.10 4.43
C ASP A 366 -0.30 -33.63 4.91
N LEU A 367 0.77 -33.96 4.17
CA LEU A 367 2.11 -33.41 4.40
C LEU A 367 2.14 -31.90 4.23
N LEU A 368 1.57 -31.40 3.14
CA LEU A 368 1.54 -29.95 2.83
C LEU A 368 0.69 -29.18 3.84
N LYS A 369 -0.47 -29.69 4.23
CA LYS A 369 -1.30 -29.10 5.30
C LYS A 369 -0.56 -29.01 6.63
N TYR A 370 0.21 -30.04 6.97
CA TYR A 370 1.04 -30.03 8.18
C TYR A 370 2.13 -28.95 8.12
N CYS A 371 2.77 -28.77 6.96
CA CYS A 371 3.87 -27.84 6.76
C CYS A 371 3.42 -26.39 6.62
N ALA A 372 2.20 -26.13 6.19
CA ALA A 372 1.65 -24.77 6.10
C ALA A 372 1.68 -24.06 7.46
N SER A 373 2.07 -22.81 7.49
CA SER A 373 2.11 -22.01 8.72
C SER A 373 0.73 -21.85 9.36
N THR A 374 -0.30 -21.71 8.53
CA THR A 374 -1.72 -21.68 8.91
C THR A 374 -2.55 -22.32 7.80
N ASP A 375 -3.82 -22.60 8.04
CA ASP A 375 -4.74 -23.12 7.00
C ASP A 375 -4.83 -22.17 5.81
N ALA A 376 -4.69 -20.86 6.01
CA ALA A 376 -4.70 -19.84 4.96
C ALA A 376 -3.43 -19.85 4.08
N HIS A 377 -2.39 -20.59 4.50
CA HIS A 377 -1.14 -20.78 3.73
C HIS A 377 -1.11 -22.10 2.96
N TYR A 378 -2.15 -22.94 3.06
CA TYR A 378 -2.33 -24.14 2.25
C TYR A 378 -3.21 -23.84 1.04
N PHE A 379 -2.75 -24.23 -0.14
CA PHE A 379 -3.48 -24.14 -1.41
C PHE A 379 -3.62 -25.51 -2.05
N GLY A 380 -4.85 -25.97 -2.23
CA GLY A 380 -5.16 -27.13 -3.06
C GLY A 380 -5.44 -26.65 -4.48
N ALA A 381 -4.68 -27.14 -5.43
CA ALA A 381 -4.82 -26.82 -6.86
C ALA A 381 -5.22 -28.07 -7.63
N GLU A 382 -6.44 -28.12 -8.14
CA GLU A 382 -6.99 -29.27 -8.88
C GLU A 382 -6.87 -29.11 -10.40
N ASP A 383 -6.42 -27.94 -10.85
CA ASP A 383 -6.17 -27.60 -12.25
C ASP A 383 -5.07 -26.55 -12.38
N MET A 384 -4.71 -26.20 -13.60
CA MET A 384 -3.66 -25.23 -13.89
C MET A 384 -4.03 -23.82 -13.44
N ASP A 385 -5.29 -23.41 -13.61
CA ASP A 385 -5.75 -22.07 -13.25
C ASP A 385 -5.71 -21.85 -11.74
N SER A 386 -6.11 -22.85 -10.95
CA SER A 386 -6.00 -22.82 -9.50
C SER A 386 -4.55 -22.82 -9.02
N LEU A 387 -3.64 -23.52 -9.71
CA LEU A 387 -2.20 -23.47 -9.44
C LEU A 387 -1.64 -22.06 -9.67
N VAL A 388 -1.92 -21.47 -10.83
CA VAL A 388 -1.49 -20.10 -11.16
C VAL A 388 -2.07 -19.09 -10.16
N THR A 389 -3.35 -19.25 -9.80
CA THR A 389 -4.03 -18.39 -8.82
C THR A 389 -3.39 -18.52 -7.42
N ALA A 390 -3.02 -19.73 -7.00
CA ALA A 390 -2.34 -19.95 -5.73
C ALA A 390 -0.98 -19.21 -5.67
N PHE A 391 -0.15 -19.35 -6.71
CA PHE A 391 1.14 -18.67 -6.76
C PHE A 391 1.00 -17.14 -6.85
N LYS A 392 0.00 -16.65 -7.59
CA LYS A 392 -0.35 -15.22 -7.63
C LYS A 392 -0.75 -14.71 -6.25
N ALA A 393 -1.64 -15.42 -5.55
CA ALA A 393 -2.09 -15.06 -4.21
C ALA A 393 -0.95 -15.05 -3.19
N ILE A 394 0.01 -15.99 -3.29
CA ILE A 394 1.23 -16.02 -2.47
C ILE A 394 2.05 -14.74 -2.74
N GLY A 395 2.25 -14.39 -4.01
CA GLY A 395 2.98 -13.18 -4.39
C GLY A 395 2.32 -11.91 -3.86
N GLU A 396 1.00 -11.79 -4.00
CA GLU A 396 0.22 -10.65 -3.48
C GLU A 396 0.31 -10.56 -1.96
N LYS A 397 0.14 -11.66 -1.23
CA LYS A 397 0.24 -11.69 0.23
C LYS A 397 1.64 -11.37 0.74
N ALA A 398 2.67 -11.93 0.10
CA ALA A 398 4.06 -11.69 0.48
C ALA A 398 4.51 -10.25 0.19
N SER A 399 3.97 -9.63 -0.87
CA SER A 399 4.27 -8.25 -1.26
C SER A 399 3.29 -7.23 -0.69
N ALA A 400 2.19 -7.65 -0.03
CA ALA A 400 1.20 -6.76 0.52
C ALA A 400 1.82 -5.79 1.52
N VAL A 401 1.76 -4.52 1.19
CA VAL A 401 2.10 -3.43 2.08
C VAL A 401 1.08 -3.43 3.21
N VAL A 402 1.53 -3.59 4.45
CA VAL A 402 0.66 -3.40 5.61
C VAL A 402 0.36 -1.91 5.72
N SER A 403 -0.65 -1.48 5.00
CA SER A 403 -1.27 -0.18 5.19
C SER A 403 -1.97 -0.20 6.55
N ARG A 404 -1.27 0.18 7.62
CA ARG A 404 -1.91 0.50 8.90
C ARG A 404 -2.42 1.92 8.81
N LEU A 405 -3.72 2.06 8.63
CA LEU A 405 -4.45 3.25 9.06
C LEU A 405 -4.30 3.34 10.58
N THR A 406 -3.49 4.29 11.04
CA THR A 406 -3.54 4.72 12.44
C THR A 406 -4.71 5.68 12.56
N GLN A 407 -5.77 5.24 13.23
CA GLN A 407 -6.83 6.10 13.74
C GLN A 407 -6.32 6.95 14.90
#